data_dde5699c097edd9f32f7089e7583ffd7
#
_entry.id   dde5699c097edd9f32f7089e7583ffd7
#
_cell.length_a   1.000
_cell.length_b   1.000
_cell.length_c   1.000
_cell.angle_alpha   90.00
_cell.angle_beta   90.00
_cell.angle_gamma   90.00
#
_symmetry.space_group_name_H-M   'P 1'
#
loop_
_entity.id
_entity.type
_entity.pdbx_description
1 polymer ?
#
loop_
_entity_poly.entity_id
_entity_poly.type
_entity_poly.pdbx_seq_one_letter_code
_entity_poly.pdbx_strand_id
1 'polypeptide(L)'
;MKILIISESIDNSAAGRVFKSFVESLSLRPKLQLFVIANKIEETLKTKIKTSELNKPELTNSRFYKLIFSLFTFDFEGYSRVREGKKKFRKISHYFNPDVILVLGSGLSYNSINLGVKIAKEYNKPLAIHCVDPMPAPADWGEHPILRKAIIKYAGKRMRKANFLSYSNETMLNYQVELLKIDKKTKKSVLLNPFQYFPDNIILNFEDNLSFLYIGSFYNKRKPDKLIEAFIRFLRVNPNAELNFVGVGNNTTVLEAAKKYHQINVQSWTDEPEKFMTINSVLIDLSADIPADVFIGSKLNNYFMYNKPILSISPIDSPTRVMLKDCKNSVFFSDWSVDSIYTSILAINSTNFKSSIFEERNALRLELNIQQITDKLISNLNKISV
;
A
#
# COMPACT_ATOMS: atom_id res chain seq x y z
N MET A 1 19.54 -3.11 19.45
CA MET A 1 18.85 -1.81 19.23
C MET A 1 17.42 -1.89 19.76
N LYS A 2 16.96 -0.88 20.49
CA LYS A 2 15.60 -0.74 20.99
C LYS A 2 14.80 0.17 20.06
N ILE A 3 13.69 -0.29 19.52
CA ILE A 3 12.87 0.45 18.55
C ILE A 3 11.47 0.69 19.14
N LEU A 4 11.08 1.95 19.27
CA LEU A 4 9.67 2.30 19.51
C LEU A 4 8.99 2.43 18.17
N ILE A 5 8.03 1.55 17.88
CA ILE A 5 7.21 1.59 16.67
C ILE A 5 5.89 2.29 16.98
N ILE A 6 5.52 3.26 16.17
CA ILE A 6 4.26 3.98 16.28
C ILE A 6 3.51 3.84 14.96
N SER A 7 2.27 3.37 15.03
CA SER A 7 1.42 3.19 13.84
C SER A 7 -0.03 3.58 14.13
N GLU A 8 -0.82 3.74 13.10
CA GLU A 8 -2.28 3.89 13.26
C GLU A 8 -2.94 2.56 13.55
N SER A 9 -2.68 1.56 12.73
CA SER A 9 -3.18 0.21 12.93
C SER A 9 -2.16 -0.82 12.44
N ILE A 10 -2.13 -1.95 13.12
CA ILE A 10 -1.37 -3.14 12.73
C ILE A 10 -2.38 -4.29 12.78
N ASP A 11 -3.19 -4.40 11.72
CA ASP A 11 -4.33 -5.29 11.63
C ASP A 11 -4.52 -5.78 10.18
N ASN A 12 -5.68 -6.37 9.87
CA ASN A 12 -6.00 -6.90 8.54
C ASN A 12 -6.44 -5.83 7.52
N SER A 13 -6.38 -4.54 7.83
CA SER A 13 -6.56 -3.47 6.84
C SER A 13 -5.41 -3.45 5.83
N ALA A 14 -5.59 -2.82 4.66
CA ALA A 14 -4.59 -2.83 3.59
C ALA A 14 -3.20 -2.34 4.05
N ALA A 15 -3.14 -1.18 4.72
CA ALA A 15 -1.88 -0.67 5.30
C ALA A 15 -1.46 -1.48 6.53
N GLY A 16 -2.42 -1.90 7.36
CA GLY A 16 -2.17 -2.67 8.58
C GLY A 16 -1.46 -3.98 8.33
N ARG A 17 -1.80 -4.70 7.24
CA ARG A 17 -1.11 -5.94 6.84
C ARG A 17 0.34 -5.70 6.47
N VAL A 18 0.63 -4.62 5.76
CA VAL A 18 2.01 -4.23 5.43
C VAL A 18 2.79 -3.94 6.71
N PHE A 19 2.22 -3.15 7.61
CA PHE A 19 2.87 -2.82 8.89
C PHE A 19 3.03 -4.05 9.80
N LYS A 20 2.06 -4.97 9.80
CA LYS A 20 2.16 -6.27 10.48
C LYS A 20 3.37 -7.05 9.98
N SER A 21 3.54 -7.19 8.66
CA SER A 21 4.69 -7.88 8.07
C SER A 21 6.03 -7.27 8.52
N PHE A 22 6.13 -5.94 8.55
CA PHE A 22 7.33 -5.26 9.07
C PHE A 22 7.57 -5.57 10.55
N VAL A 23 6.54 -5.48 11.38
CA VAL A 23 6.67 -5.70 12.83
C VAL A 23 7.01 -7.15 13.15
N GLU A 24 6.38 -8.11 12.46
CA GLU A 24 6.69 -9.54 12.60
C GLU A 24 8.14 -9.83 12.19
N SER A 25 8.57 -9.35 11.05
CA SER A 25 9.94 -9.57 10.56
C SER A 25 11.00 -8.93 11.47
N LEU A 26 10.73 -7.72 11.99
CA LEU A 26 11.61 -7.09 13.00
C LEU A 26 11.65 -7.89 14.30
N SER A 27 10.54 -8.49 14.74
CA SER A 27 10.47 -9.26 15.98
C SER A 27 11.27 -10.55 15.95
N LEU A 28 11.51 -11.09 14.76
CA LEU A 28 12.34 -12.29 14.58
C LEU A 28 13.84 -12.00 14.68
N ARG A 29 14.26 -10.74 14.78
CA ARG A 29 15.67 -10.34 14.86
C ARG A 29 16.15 -10.34 16.32
N PRO A 30 17.00 -11.27 16.77
CA PRO A 30 17.34 -11.47 18.20
C PRO A 30 18.03 -10.27 18.86
N LYS A 31 18.65 -9.40 18.05
CA LYS A 31 19.34 -8.18 18.55
C LYS A 31 18.42 -6.96 18.66
N LEU A 32 17.14 -7.10 18.35
CA LEU A 32 16.15 -6.02 18.43
C LEU A 32 15.23 -6.22 19.63
N GLN A 33 14.91 -5.13 20.29
CA GLN A 33 13.84 -5.05 21.29
C GLN A 33 12.79 -4.06 20.78
N LEU A 34 11.56 -4.53 20.65
CA LEU A 34 10.48 -3.75 20.10
C LEU A 34 9.47 -3.36 21.16
N PHE A 35 8.95 -2.16 21.06
CA PHE A 35 7.73 -1.73 21.72
C PHE A 35 6.82 -1.06 20.71
N VAL A 36 5.56 -1.46 20.64
CA VAL A 36 4.59 -0.95 19.64
C VAL A 36 3.49 -0.15 20.33
N ILE A 37 3.24 1.05 19.79
CA ILE A 37 2.09 1.88 20.15
C ILE A 37 1.24 2.08 18.91
N ALA A 38 -0.02 1.65 18.91
CA ALA A 38 -0.94 1.84 17.80
C ALA A 38 -2.39 1.97 18.28
N ASN A 39 -3.30 2.42 17.40
CA ASN A 39 -4.73 2.50 17.73
C ASN A 39 -5.39 1.12 17.78
N LYS A 40 -4.88 0.18 16.97
CA LYS A 40 -5.35 -1.20 16.90
C LYS A 40 -4.18 -2.12 16.58
N ILE A 41 -4.07 -3.21 17.32
CA ILE A 41 -3.00 -4.21 17.17
C ILE A 41 -3.65 -5.59 17.14
N GLU A 42 -3.25 -6.41 16.19
CA GLU A 42 -3.74 -7.79 16.10
C GLU A 42 -3.32 -8.62 17.31
N GLU A 43 -4.22 -9.46 17.80
CA GLU A 43 -4.02 -10.25 19.04
C GLU A 43 -2.77 -11.15 18.96
N THR A 44 -2.50 -11.73 17.78
CA THR A 44 -1.33 -12.58 17.56
C THR A 44 0.01 -11.86 17.79
N LEU A 45 0.04 -10.54 17.57
CA LEU A 45 1.23 -9.72 17.84
C LEU A 45 1.36 -9.38 19.33
N LYS A 46 0.26 -9.19 20.03
CA LYS A 46 0.26 -8.85 21.47
C LYS A 46 0.90 -9.94 22.32
N THR A 47 0.84 -11.19 21.88
CA THR A 47 1.50 -12.32 22.56
C THR A 47 3.01 -12.39 22.33
N LYS A 48 3.49 -11.80 21.24
CA LYS A 48 4.90 -11.91 20.81
C LYS A 48 5.74 -10.67 21.15
N ILE A 49 5.11 -9.51 21.24
CA ILE A 49 5.80 -8.22 21.36
C ILE A 49 5.13 -7.36 22.42
N LYS A 50 5.92 -6.53 23.11
CA LYS A 50 5.37 -5.54 24.05
C LYS A 50 4.59 -4.47 23.28
N THR A 51 3.32 -4.30 23.64
CA THR A 51 2.41 -3.42 22.92
C THR A 51 1.62 -2.52 23.84
N SER A 52 1.09 -1.42 23.30
CA SER A 52 0.13 -0.54 23.95
C SER A 52 -0.85 0.03 22.92
N GLU A 53 -2.11 -0.36 23.01
CA GLU A 53 -3.15 0.22 22.15
C GLU A 53 -3.61 1.58 22.69
N LEU A 54 -3.93 2.49 21.76
CA LEU A 54 -4.55 3.76 22.08
C LEU A 54 -6.07 3.60 22.04
N ASN A 55 -6.74 4.08 23.07
CA ASN A 55 -8.19 4.02 23.15
C ASN A 55 -8.81 4.89 22.05
N LYS A 56 -9.98 4.50 21.55
CA LYS A 56 -10.80 5.41 20.75
C LYS A 56 -11.14 6.61 21.64
N PRO A 57 -10.92 7.86 21.17
CA PRO A 57 -11.37 9.00 21.94
C PRO A 57 -12.88 8.90 22.09
N GLU A 58 -13.39 9.15 23.27
CA GLU A 58 -14.81 9.40 23.50
C GLU A 58 -15.14 10.68 22.72
N LEU A 59 -15.75 10.51 21.56
CA LEU A 59 -16.13 11.62 20.69
C LEU A 59 -17.31 12.33 21.36
N THR A 60 -17.10 13.53 21.80
CA THR A 60 -18.22 14.46 21.90
C THR A 60 -18.80 14.61 20.49
N ASN A 61 -20.05 14.20 20.30
CA ASN A 61 -20.76 14.19 19.02
C ASN A 61 -21.00 15.60 18.40
N SER A 62 -20.42 16.63 18.95
CA SER A 62 -20.58 18.00 18.49
C SER A 62 -19.84 18.23 17.17
N ARG A 63 -20.60 18.35 16.07
CA ARG A 63 -20.11 18.74 14.73
C ARG A 63 -19.30 20.06 14.77
N PHE A 64 -19.65 20.93 15.71
CA PHE A 64 -19.00 22.22 15.92
C PHE A 64 -17.54 22.08 16.40
N TYR A 65 -17.28 21.21 17.38
CA TYR A 65 -15.91 20.92 17.82
C TYR A 65 -15.07 20.26 16.74
N LYS A 66 -15.65 19.35 15.94
CA LYS A 66 -14.96 18.74 14.80
C LYS A 66 -14.56 19.80 13.77
N LEU A 67 -15.43 20.77 13.49
CA LEU A 67 -15.15 21.86 12.55
C LEU A 67 -14.03 22.77 13.05
N ILE A 68 -14.11 23.25 14.30
CA ILE A 68 -13.09 24.13 14.89
C ILE A 68 -11.73 23.44 14.93
N PHE A 69 -11.65 22.19 15.39
CA PHE A 69 -10.40 21.44 15.44
C PHE A 69 -9.85 21.10 14.06
N SER A 70 -10.71 20.84 13.06
CA SER A 70 -10.27 20.65 11.69
C SER A 70 -9.64 21.91 11.10
N LEU A 71 -10.10 23.09 11.47
CA LEU A 71 -9.51 24.36 11.05
C LEU A 71 -8.12 24.62 11.66
N PHE A 72 -7.89 24.20 12.90
CA PHE A 72 -6.64 24.47 13.60
C PHE A 72 -5.65 23.31 13.64
N THR A 73 -6.11 22.06 13.61
CA THR A 73 -5.25 20.89 13.79
C THR A 73 -5.40 19.84 12.69
N PHE A 74 -6.33 19.98 11.77
CA PHE A 74 -6.74 19.01 10.72
C PHE A 74 -7.23 17.66 11.24
N ASP A 75 -7.20 17.41 12.57
CA ASP A 75 -7.60 16.15 13.14
C ASP A 75 -7.86 16.25 14.65
N PHE A 76 -9.14 16.36 15.03
CA PHE A 76 -9.54 16.38 16.45
C PHE A 76 -9.23 15.06 17.15
N GLU A 77 -9.52 13.93 16.49
CA GLU A 77 -9.22 12.59 17.03
C GLU A 77 -7.73 12.45 17.28
N GLY A 78 -6.91 13.01 16.39
CA GLY A 78 -5.48 13.01 16.48
C GLY A 78 -4.92 13.71 17.70
N TYR A 79 -5.50 14.82 18.10
CA TYR A 79 -5.03 15.52 19.30
C TYR A 79 -5.19 14.65 20.57
N SER A 80 -6.36 14.02 20.74
CA SER A 80 -6.64 13.12 21.85
C SER A 80 -5.69 11.91 21.84
N ARG A 81 -5.53 11.25 20.70
CA ARG A 81 -4.65 10.08 20.54
C ARG A 81 -3.18 10.41 20.80
N VAL A 82 -2.72 11.55 20.30
CA VAL A 82 -1.35 12.01 20.57
C VAL A 82 -1.13 12.30 22.05
N ARG A 83 -2.11 12.90 22.75
CA ARG A 83 -2.03 13.15 24.19
C ARG A 83 -1.99 11.84 24.98
N GLU A 84 -2.86 10.91 24.64
CA GLU A 84 -2.89 9.59 25.26
C GLU A 84 -1.60 8.80 24.99
N GLY A 85 -1.13 8.77 23.74
CA GLY A 85 0.10 8.09 23.35
C GLY A 85 1.32 8.60 24.10
N LYS A 86 1.42 9.93 24.30
CA LYS A 86 2.47 10.52 25.15
C LYS A 86 2.36 10.07 26.59
N LYS A 87 1.14 10.06 27.17
CA LYS A 87 0.93 9.60 28.55
C LYS A 87 1.31 8.12 28.72
N LYS A 88 0.94 7.28 27.75
CA LYS A 88 1.34 5.86 27.74
C LYS A 88 2.84 5.71 27.60
N PHE A 89 3.48 6.43 26.67
CA PHE A 89 4.92 6.34 26.48
C PHE A 89 5.70 6.81 27.73
N ARG A 90 5.26 7.85 28.43
CA ARG A 90 5.90 8.26 29.69
C ARG A 90 5.94 7.14 30.73
N LYS A 91 4.89 6.33 30.84
CA LYS A 91 4.88 5.16 31.73
C LYS A 91 5.86 4.08 31.28
N ILE A 92 6.07 3.95 29.98
CA ILE A 92 6.93 2.95 29.37
C ILE A 92 8.39 3.38 29.41
N SER A 93 8.66 4.68 29.30
CA SER A 93 10.02 5.24 29.21
C SER A 93 10.93 4.93 30.42
N HIS A 94 10.34 4.62 31.59
CA HIS A 94 11.09 4.21 32.79
C HIS A 94 11.82 2.86 32.61
N TYR A 95 11.31 1.96 31.76
CA TYR A 95 11.90 0.64 31.54
C TYR A 95 12.25 0.37 30.07
N PHE A 96 11.76 1.18 29.16
CA PHE A 96 12.05 1.09 27.73
C PHE A 96 12.49 2.45 27.19
N ASN A 97 13.79 2.65 27.14
CA ASN A 97 14.41 3.82 26.50
C ASN A 97 14.81 3.46 25.04
N PRO A 98 14.08 3.88 24.01
CA PRO A 98 14.36 3.51 22.63
C PRO A 98 15.63 4.19 22.11
N ASP A 99 16.37 3.50 21.24
CA ASP A 99 17.48 4.07 20.49
C ASP A 99 16.96 4.88 19.30
N VAL A 100 15.82 4.47 18.74
CA VAL A 100 15.17 5.11 17.60
C VAL A 100 13.65 4.97 17.67
N ILE A 101 12.94 5.97 17.15
CA ILE A 101 11.50 5.96 16.98
C ILE A 101 11.19 5.72 15.51
N LEU A 102 10.48 4.65 15.20
CA LEU A 102 10.00 4.30 13.86
C LEU A 102 8.49 4.56 13.78
N VAL A 103 8.10 5.46 12.90
CA VAL A 103 6.69 5.70 12.56
C VAL A 103 6.35 4.96 11.28
N LEU A 104 5.29 4.16 11.32
CA LEU A 104 4.67 3.52 10.17
C LEU A 104 3.39 4.27 9.85
N GLY A 105 3.39 5.04 8.75
CA GLY A 105 2.31 5.95 8.36
C GLY A 105 1.57 5.48 7.11
N SER A 106 0.25 5.67 7.11
CA SER A 106 -0.60 5.54 5.91
C SER A 106 -1.19 6.90 5.54
N GLY A 107 -1.68 7.06 4.31
CA GLY A 107 -2.23 8.32 3.79
C GLY A 107 -3.47 8.85 4.50
N LEU A 108 -4.04 8.09 5.43
CA LEU A 108 -5.34 8.39 6.04
C LEU A 108 -5.25 9.36 7.24
N SER A 109 -4.11 9.41 7.94
CA SER A 109 -4.01 10.21 9.15
C SER A 109 -2.57 10.57 9.53
N TYR A 110 -2.40 11.73 10.13
CA TYR A 110 -1.11 12.21 10.64
C TYR A 110 -0.86 11.89 12.13
N ASN A 111 -1.72 11.09 12.77
CA ASN A 111 -1.68 10.90 14.22
C ASN A 111 -0.41 10.19 14.68
N SER A 112 -0.03 9.10 14.02
CA SER A 112 1.19 8.36 14.30
C SER A 112 2.43 9.25 14.10
N ILE A 113 2.45 10.03 13.01
CA ILE A 113 3.55 10.97 12.72
C ILE A 113 3.63 12.06 13.78
N ASN A 114 2.49 12.66 14.16
CA ASN A 114 2.45 13.68 15.21
C ASN A 114 2.95 13.13 16.56
N LEU A 115 2.53 11.93 16.92
CA LEU A 115 2.98 11.27 18.15
C LEU A 115 4.50 11.01 18.10
N GLY A 116 5.00 10.43 16.99
CA GLY A 116 6.42 10.16 16.80
C GLY A 116 7.27 11.42 16.89
N VAL A 117 6.89 12.50 16.20
CA VAL A 117 7.59 13.79 16.25
C VAL A 117 7.63 14.37 17.66
N LYS A 118 6.52 14.27 18.41
CA LYS A 118 6.47 14.81 19.79
C LYS A 118 7.32 13.99 20.76
N ILE A 119 7.29 12.67 20.67
CA ILE A 119 8.12 11.80 21.51
C ILE A 119 9.59 11.98 21.16
N ALA A 120 9.94 11.96 19.87
CA ALA A 120 11.31 12.17 19.40
C ALA A 120 11.91 13.47 19.94
N LYS A 121 11.15 14.58 19.89
CA LYS A 121 11.58 15.86 20.44
C LYS A 121 11.69 15.85 21.97
N GLU A 122 10.74 15.27 22.68
CA GLU A 122 10.69 15.27 24.15
C GLU A 122 11.82 14.44 24.76
N TYR A 123 12.17 13.33 24.11
CA TYR A 123 13.20 12.38 24.58
C TYR A 123 14.53 12.47 23.83
N ASN A 124 14.67 13.46 22.96
CA ASN A 124 15.86 13.67 22.11
C ASN A 124 16.30 12.39 21.38
N LYS A 125 15.35 11.73 20.68
CA LYS A 125 15.58 10.47 19.96
C LYS A 125 15.53 10.67 18.45
N PRO A 126 16.33 9.93 17.67
CA PRO A 126 16.22 9.91 16.23
C PRO A 126 14.83 9.44 15.79
N LEU A 127 14.31 10.06 14.72
CA LEU A 127 13.01 9.78 14.16
C LEU A 127 13.15 9.22 12.75
N ALA A 128 12.64 8.01 12.54
CA ALA A 128 12.44 7.40 11.24
C ALA A 128 10.95 7.39 10.90
N ILE A 129 10.60 7.73 9.66
CA ILE A 129 9.22 7.67 9.16
C ILE A 129 9.21 6.84 7.89
N HIS A 130 8.39 5.80 7.86
CA HIS A 130 8.06 5.04 6.65
C HIS A 130 6.59 5.21 6.33
N CYS A 131 6.27 5.62 5.09
CA CYS A 131 4.90 5.79 4.63
C CYS A 131 4.61 4.86 3.45
N VAL A 132 3.54 4.09 3.54
CA VAL A 132 3.07 3.23 2.43
C VAL A 132 2.27 4.01 1.40
N ASP A 133 1.71 5.16 1.80
CA ASP A 133 0.96 6.08 0.95
C ASP A 133 1.55 7.49 1.02
N PRO A 134 1.38 8.33 -0.02
CA PRO A 134 1.81 9.72 0.01
C PRO A 134 0.93 10.55 0.96
N MET A 135 1.54 11.50 1.64
CA MET A 135 0.89 12.36 2.62
C MET A 135 1.28 13.83 2.42
N PRO A 136 0.51 14.65 1.67
CA PRO A 136 -0.76 14.35 0.99
C PRO A 136 -0.58 13.60 -0.34
N ALA A 137 -1.69 13.04 -0.83
CA ALA A 137 -1.77 12.44 -2.16
C ALA A 137 -1.60 13.50 -3.28
N PRO A 138 -1.37 13.13 -4.56
CA PRO A 138 -1.42 14.05 -5.69
C PRO A 138 -2.75 14.80 -5.79
N ALA A 139 -2.72 16.01 -6.36
CA ALA A 139 -3.91 16.89 -6.44
C ALA A 139 -5.08 16.24 -7.18
N ASP A 140 -4.78 15.46 -8.21
CA ASP A 140 -5.77 14.79 -9.07
C ASP A 140 -6.61 13.73 -8.34
N TRP A 141 -6.22 13.36 -7.13
CA TRP A 141 -7.02 12.49 -6.25
C TRP A 141 -8.19 13.21 -5.56
N GLY A 142 -8.42 14.50 -5.81
CA GLY A 142 -9.64 15.19 -5.46
C GLY A 142 -9.62 16.03 -4.18
N GLU A 143 -8.46 16.46 -3.72
CA GLU A 143 -8.35 17.39 -2.59
C GLU A 143 -8.71 18.84 -2.99
N HIS A 144 -9.45 19.54 -2.13
CA HIS A 144 -9.76 20.96 -2.34
C HIS A 144 -8.49 21.81 -2.32
N PRO A 145 -8.23 22.70 -3.32
CA PRO A 145 -6.95 23.43 -3.47
C PRO A 145 -6.50 24.23 -2.23
N ILE A 146 -7.42 24.87 -1.53
CA ILE A 146 -7.12 25.66 -0.32
C ILE A 146 -6.71 24.75 0.83
N LEU A 147 -7.47 23.68 1.06
CA LEU A 147 -7.15 22.67 2.07
C LEU A 147 -5.79 22.01 1.80
N ARG A 148 -5.51 21.73 0.52
CA ARG A 148 -4.24 21.14 0.10
C ARG A 148 -3.02 21.97 0.51
N LYS A 149 -3.04 23.30 0.31
CA LYS A 149 -1.93 24.18 0.75
C LYS A 149 -1.69 24.07 2.26
N ALA A 150 -2.76 24.05 3.04
CA ALA A 150 -2.67 23.91 4.49
C ALA A 150 -2.13 22.54 4.90
N ILE A 151 -2.60 21.46 4.25
CA ILE A 151 -2.13 20.10 4.48
C ILE A 151 -0.65 19.96 4.14
N ILE A 152 -0.19 20.49 3.00
CA ILE A 152 1.23 20.49 2.61
C ILE A 152 2.09 21.17 3.67
N LYS A 153 1.68 22.38 4.13
CA LYS A 153 2.38 23.09 5.20
C LYS A 153 2.43 22.29 6.50
N TYR A 154 1.32 21.68 6.87
CA TYR A 154 1.17 20.87 8.06
C TYR A 154 2.05 19.61 7.99
N ALA A 155 1.97 18.85 6.90
CA ALA A 155 2.78 17.65 6.65
C ALA A 155 4.27 17.98 6.62
N GLY A 156 4.66 18.99 5.84
CA GLY A 156 6.05 19.40 5.70
C GLY A 156 6.69 19.80 7.03
N LYS A 157 5.96 20.52 7.91
CA LYS A 157 6.47 20.87 9.25
C LYS A 157 6.83 19.64 10.10
N ARG A 158 6.18 18.50 9.86
CA ARG A 158 6.38 17.24 10.60
C ARG A 158 7.40 16.34 9.95
N MET A 159 7.24 16.09 8.65
CA MET A 159 8.13 15.21 7.88
C MET A 159 9.57 15.71 7.87
N ARG A 160 9.80 17.04 7.84
CA ARG A 160 11.15 17.63 7.96
C ARG A 160 11.83 17.43 9.32
N LYS A 161 11.15 16.84 10.31
CA LYS A 161 11.74 16.45 11.60
C LYS A 161 12.33 15.04 11.58
N ALA A 162 12.09 14.28 10.53
CA ALA A 162 12.64 12.95 10.38
C ALA A 162 14.16 13.00 10.09
N ASN A 163 14.89 12.10 10.74
CA ASN A 163 16.29 11.82 10.43
C ASN A 163 16.39 10.85 9.24
N PHE A 164 15.38 9.96 9.11
CA PHE A 164 15.21 9.02 8.02
C PHE A 164 13.78 9.04 7.52
N LEU A 165 13.60 9.06 6.19
CA LEU A 165 12.31 9.05 5.52
C LEU A 165 12.30 7.99 4.41
N SER A 166 11.25 7.18 4.36
CA SER A 166 11.08 6.19 3.31
C SER A 166 9.63 6.09 2.84
N TYR A 167 9.50 5.69 1.58
CA TYR A 167 8.22 5.44 0.91
C TYR A 167 8.27 4.12 0.15
N SER A 168 7.09 3.63 -0.26
CA SER A 168 6.93 2.33 -0.90
C SER A 168 7.45 2.25 -2.34
N ASN A 169 7.73 3.38 -3.00
CA ASN A 169 8.37 3.43 -4.31
C ASN A 169 9.11 4.76 -4.53
N GLU A 170 9.95 4.80 -5.56
CA GLU A 170 10.81 5.96 -5.84
C GLU A 170 10.01 7.18 -6.32
N THR A 171 9.01 6.98 -7.17
CA THR A 171 8.15 8.07 -7.67
C THR A 171 7.45 8.77 -6.50
N MET A 172 6.91 8.00 -5.56
CA MET A 172 6.27 8.52 -4.36
C MET A 172 7.27 9.25 -3.45
N LEU A 173 8.47 8.69 -3.26
CA LEU A 173 9.53 9.32 -2.47
C LEU A 173 9.92 10.68 -3.07
N ASN A 174 10.18 10.73 -4.37
CA ASN A 174 10.59 11.95 -5.07
C ASN A 174 9.49 13.01 -5.02
N TYR A 175 8.24 12.61 -5.30
CA TYR A 175 7.08 13.47 -5.18
C TYR A 175 6.96 14.10 -3.77
N GLN A 176 7.10 13.31 -2.71
CA GLN A 176 6.96 13.80 -1.34
C GLN A 176 8.15 14.66 -0.90
N VAL A 177 9.36 14.31 -1.33
CA VAL A 177 10.58 15.09 -1.04
C VAL A 177 10.47 16.50 -1.63
N GLU A 178 10.01 16.62 -2.87
CA GLU A 178 9.81 17.89 -3.56
C GLU A 178 8.66 18.68 -2.92
N LEU A 179 7.47 18.08 -2.82
CA LEU A 179 6.25 18.70 -2.33
C LEU A 179 6.43 19.27 -0.91
N LEU A 180 7.05 18.49 -0.02
CA LEU A 180 7.22 18.84 1.39
C LEU A 180 8.53 19.58 1.68
N LYS A 181 9.36 19.82 0.65
CA LYS A 181 10.68 20.47 0.76
C LYS A 181 11.55 19.78 1.83
N ILE A 182 11.73 18.47 1.72
CA ILE A 182 12.52 17.68 2.65
C ILE A 182 14.00 18.02 2.51
N ASP A 183 14.67 18.24 3.63
CA ASP A 183 16.09 18.61 3.69
C ASP A 183 16.97 17.54 3.00
N LYS A 184 18.04 18.00 2.32
CA LYS A 184 19.03 17.12 1.68
C LYS A 184 19.74 16.21 2.69
N LYS A 185 19.94 16.68 3.93
CA LYS A 185 20.58 15.92 5.01
C LYS A 185 19.68 14.80 5.58
N THR A 186 18.36 14.85 5.40
CA THR A 186 17.48 13.74 5.79
C THR A 186 17.85 12.51 4.96
N LYS A 187 18.18 11.39 5.62
CA LYS A 187 18.45 10.11 4.92
C LYS A 187 17.15 9.61 4.28
N LYS A 188 17.23 9.16 3.06
CA LYS A 188 16.06 8.73 2.26
C LYS A 188 16.27 7.34 1.71
N SER A 189 15.22 6.56 1.60
CA SER A 189 15.25 5.23 0.97
C SER A 189 13.87 4.83 0.45
N VAL A 190 13.85 3.99 -0.54
CA VAL A 190 12.66 3.23 -0.92
C VAL A 190 12.64 1.93 -0.11
N LEU A 191 11.50 1.65 0.53
CA LEU A 191 11.19 0.38 1.16
C LEU A 191 9.90 -0.12 0.56
N LEU A 192 9.97 -1.07 -0.34
CA LEU A 192 8.83 -1.62 -1.06
C LEU A 192 7.82 -2.24 -0.09
N ASN A 193 6.56 -2.25 -0.47
CA ASN A 193 5.56 -3.02 0.26
C ASN A 193 5.85 -4.52 0.00
N PRO A 194 6.03 -5.34 1.05
CA PRO A 194 6.31 -6.76 0.87
C PRO A 194 5.09 -7.49 0.29
N PHE A 195 5.32 -8.61 -0.36
CA PHE A 195 4.23 -9.51 -0.69
C PHE A 195 3.68 -10.18 0.59
N GLN A 196 2.40 -10.52 0.56
CA GLN A 196 1.66 -10.99 1.73
C GLN A 196 1.26 -12.47 1.64
N TYR A 197 1.28 -13.06 0.44
CA TYR A 197 0.83 -14.41 0.17
C TYR A 197 1.93 -15.21 -0.51
N PHE A 198 2.08 -16.46 -0.08
CA PHE A 198 2.97 -17.43 -0.69
C PHE A 198 2.10 -18.57 -1.23
N PRO A 199 1.96 -18.73 -2.54
CA PRO A 199 1.29 -19.90 -3.08
C PRO A 199 2.12 -21.16 -2.81
N ASP A 200 1.46 -22.20 -2.30
CA ASP A 200 2.11 -23.47 -1.99
C ASP A 200 2.64 -24.18 -3.26
N ASN A 201 1.98 -23.96 -4.40
CA ASN A 201 2.37 -24.50 -5.70
C ASN A 201 2.26 -23.45 -6.80
N ILE A 202 3.36 -23.27 -7.53
CA ILE A 202 3.46 -22.35 -8.65
C ILE A 202 3.18 -23.13 -9.94
N ILE A 203 1.93 -23.49 -10.17
CA ILE A 203 1.54 -24.22 -11.37
C ILE A 203 1.10 -23.25 -12.45
N LEU A 204 1.70 -23.37 -13.65
CA LEU A 204 1.17 -22.82 -14.89
C LEU A 204 -0.03 -23.67 -15.32
N ASN A 205 -1.20 -23.36 -14.85
CA ASN A 205 -2.42 -23.87 -15.44
C ASN A 205 -2.98 -22.78 -16.36
N PHE A 206 -2.62 -22.86 -17.64
CA PHE A 206 -3.44 -22.29 -18.68
C PHE A 206 -4.47 -23.37 -19.03
N GLU A 207 -5.60 -23.33 -18.35
CA GLU A 207 -6.77 -24.10 -18.74
C GLU A 207 -7.21 -23.63 -20.13
N ASP A 208 -7.94 -24.47 -20.87
CA ASP A 208 -8.40 -24.18 -22.23
C ASP A 208 -9.20 -22.88 -22.32
N ASN A 209 -9.70 -22.35 -21.21
CA ASN A 209 -10.43 -21.09 -21.11
C ASN A 209 -9.60 -19.98 -20.47
N LEU A 210 -9.37 -18.90 -21.23
CA LEU A 210 -8.67 -17.71 -20.73
C LEU A 210 -9.53 -16.96 -19.72
N SER A 211 -9.08 -16.88 -18.47
CA SER A 211 -9.79 -16.21 -17.37
C SER A 211 -8.96 -15.06 -16.80
N PHE A 212 -9.58 -13.89 -16.72
CA PHE A 212 -8.98 -12.66 -16.20
C PHE A 212 -9.50 -12.39 -14.79
N LEU A 213 -8.63 -11.99 -13.87
CA LEU A 213 -8.99 -11.71 -12.50
C LEU A 213 -8.63 -10.29 -12.08
N TYR A 214 -9.61 -9.54 -11.62
CA TYR A 214 -9.39 -8.31 -10.84
C TYR A 214 -9.85 -8.52 -9.38
N ILE A 215 -8.97 -8.20 -8.43
CA ILE A 215 -9.31 -8.26 -6.99
C ILE A 215 -9.31 -6.85 -6.40
N GLY A 216 -10.37 -6.48 -5.71
CA GLY A 216 -10.53 -5.29 -4.89
C GLY A 216 -11.57 -4.30 -5.33
N SER A 217 -11.74 -3.24 -4.57
CA SER A 217 -12.75 -2.22 -4.82
C SER A 217 -12.32 -1.22 -5.88
N PHE A 218 -13.31 -0.68 -6.59
CA PHE A 218 -13.15 0.48 -7.45
C PHE A 218 -13.49 1.75 -6.65
N TYR A 219 -12.67 2.76 -6.78
CA TYR A 219 -12.88 4.04 -6.11
C TYR A 219 -12.21 5.20 -6.85
N ASN A 220 -12.78 6.40 -6.75
CA ASN A 220 -12.26 7.63 -7.35
C ASN A 220 -11.97 7.50 -8.86
N LYS A 221 -10.69 7.54 -9.23
CA LYS A 221 -10.17 7.48 -10.60
C LYS A 221 -9.92 6.06 -11.11
N ARG A 222 -10.16 5.04 -10.31
CA ARG A 222 -10.12 3.64 -10.73
C ARG A 222 -11.52 3.19 -11.10
N LYS A 223 -11.80 3.05 -12.39
CA LYS A 223 -13.13 2.70 -12.90
C LYS A 223 -13.05 1.45 -13.78
N PRO A 224 -14.05 0.55 -13.76
CA PRO A 224 -14.03 -0.68 -14.54
C PRO A 224 -14.49 -0.49 -15.99
N ASP A 225 -15.09 0.65 -16.35
CA ASP A 225 -15.87 0.84 -17.57
C ASP A 225 -15.10 0.44 -18.83
N LYS A 226 -13.90 1.01 -19.04
CA LYS A 226 -13.08 0.76 -20.23
C LYS A 226 -12.54 -0.67 -20.29
N LEU A 227 -12.25 -1.27 -19.14
CA LEU A 227 -11.85 -2.69 -19.06
C LEU A 227 -13.01 -3.60 -19.49
N ILE A 228 -14.21 -3.35 -18.97
CA ILE A 228 -15.40 -4.12 -19.31
C ILE A 228 -15.72 -4.00 -20.80
N GLU A 229 -15.69 -2.78 -21.35
CA GLU A 229 -15.93 -2.53 -22.77
C GLU A 229 -14.93 -3.27 -23.68
N ALA A 230 -13.65 -3.20 -23.36
CA ALA A 230 -12.59 -3.91 -24.07
C ALA A 230 -12.78 -5.43 -23.99
N PHE A 231 -13.15 -5.95 -22.82
CA PHE A 231 -13.41 -7.36 -22.62
C PHE A 231 -14.65 -7.84 -23.41
N ILE A 232 -15.75 -7.09 -23.40
CA ILE A 232 -16.94 -7.41 -24.20
C ILE A 232 -16.59 -7.46 -25.70
N ARG A 233 -15.75 -6.55 -26.18
CA ARG A 233 -15.26 -6.60 -27.56
C ARG A 233 -14.44 -7.87 -27.80
N PHE A 234 -13.62 -8.29 -26.84
CA PHE A 234 -12.80 -9.50 -26.92
C PHE A 234 -13.64 -10.79 -26.94
N LEU A 235 -14.80 -10.84 -26.32
CA LEU A 235 -15.70 -11.99 -26.38
C LEU A 235 -16.15 -12.35 -27.81
N ARG A 236 -16.04 -11.43 -28.79
CA ARG A 236 -16.29 -11.73 -30.20
C ARG A 236 -15.19 -12.62 -30.82
N VAL A 237 -13.98 -12.59 -30.24
CA VAL A 237 -12.81 -13.38 -30.68
C VAL A 237 -12.69 -14.67 -29.86
N ASN A 238 -12.94 -14.57 -28.55
CA ASN A 238 -12.89 -15.70 -27.64
C ASN A 238 -14.17 -15.72 -26.74
N PRO A 239 -15.27 -16.37 -27.22
CA PRO A 239 -16.54 -16.38 -26.49
C PRO A 239 -16.50 -17.10 -25.13
N ASN A 240 -15.52 -17.95 -24.93
CA ASN A 240 -15.35 -18.73 -23.71
C ASN A 240 -14.46 -18.08 -22.65
N ALA A 241 -13.91 -16.88 -22.97
CA ALA A 241 -13.10 -16.15 -22.00
C ALA A 241 -13.96 -15.65 -20.82
N GLU A 242 -13.37 -15.56 -19.66
CA GLU A 242 -14.03 -15.06 -18.45
C GLU A 242 -13.34 -13.84 -17.86
N LEU A 243 -14.15 -12.94 -17.26
CA LEU A 243 -13.68 -11.79 -16.49
C LEU A 243 -14.24 -11.86 -15.07
N ASN A 244 -13.38 -12.12 -14.12
CA ASN A 244 -13.72 -12.37 -12.73
C ASN A 244 -13.39 -11.16 -11.86
N PHE A 245 -14.38 -10.64 -11.16
CA PHE A 245 -14.25 -9.54 -10.20
C PHE A 245 -14.45 -10.05 -8.78
N VAL A 246 -13.49 -9.81 -7.89
CA VAL A 246 -13.56 -10.21 -6.47
C VAL A 246 -13.44 -8.97 -5.58
N GLY A 247 -14.40 -8.77 -4.67
CA GLY A 247 -14.37 -7.70 -3.70
C GLY A 247 -14.66 -6.30 -4.25
N VAL A 248 -15.36 -6.21 -5.39
CA VAL A 248 -15.71 -4.93 -6.03
C VAL A 248 -16.90 -4.23 -5.36
N GLY A 249 -17.53 -4.85 -4.36
CA GLY A 249 -18.68 -4.32 -3.64
C GLY A 249 -19.90 -4.09 -4.55
N ASN A 250 -20.61 -3.01 -4.28
CA ASN A 250 -21.83 -2.64 -5.03
C ASN A 250 -21.52 -1.75 -6.26
N ASN A 251 -20.44 -2.04 -6.99
CA ASN A 251 -20.14 -1.28 -8.20
C ASN A 251 -21.18 -1.57 -9.28
N THR A 252 -22.04 -0.58 -9.59
CA THR A 252 -23.18 -0.72 -10.49
C THR A 252 -22.75 -1.13 -11.90
N THR A 253 -21.69 -0.54 -12.44
CA THR A 253 -21.19 -0.87 -13.79
C THR A 253 -20.79 -2.34 -13.91
N VAL A 254 -20.10 -2.88 -12.90
CA VAL A 254 -19.73 -4.30 -12.90
C VAL A 254 -20.95 -5.21 -12.77
N LEU A 255 -21.87 -4.86 -11.86
CA LEU A 255 -23.08 -5.66 -11.63
C LEU A 255 -24.02 -5.68 -12.84
N GLU A 256 -24.15 -4.56 -13.55
CA GLU A 256 -24.94 -4.48 -14.79
C GLU A 256 -24.29 -5.29 -15.92
N ALA A 257 -22.99 -5.23 -16.05
CA ALA A 257 -22.25 -6.04 -17.02
C ALA A 257 -22.40 -7.54 -16.74
N ALA A 258 -22.30 -7.96 -15.49
CA ALA A 258 -22.46 -9.35 -15.08
C ALA A 258 -23.89 -9.89 -15.32
N LYS A 259 -24.92 -9.04 -15.20
CA LYS A 259 -26.29 -9.43 -15.55
C LYS A 259 -26.48 -9.66 -17.05
N LYS A 260 -25.73 -8.93 -17.88
CA LYS A 260 -25.88 -8.97 -19.34
C LYS A 260 -24.97 -10.02 -20.00
N TYR A 261 -23.81 -10.30 -19.42
CA TYR A 261 -22.80 -11.18 -19.98
C TYR A 261 -22.42 -12.25 -18.93
N HIS A 262 -22.79 -13.52 -19.19
CA HIS A 262 -22.53 -14.63 -18.29
C HIS A 262 -21.04 -14.95 -18.09
N GLN A 263 -20.17 -14.41 -18.97
CA GLN A 263 -18.72 -14.53 -18.85
C GLN A 263 -18.11 -13.52 -17.86
N ILE A 264 -18.92 -12.58 -17.33
CA ILE A 264 -18.47 -11.61 -16.32
C ILE A 264 -19.00 -12.06 -14.96
N ASN A 265 -18.10 -12.48 -14.10
CA ASN A 265 -18.42 -13.04 -12.79
C ASN A 265 -18.08 -12.05 -11.67
N VAL A 266 -18.92 -12.01 -10.64
CA VAL A 266 -18.73 -11.13 -9.48
C VAL A 266 -18.78 -11.97 -8.20
N GLN A 267 -17.73 -11.86 -7.40
CA GLN A 267 -17.62 -12.49 -6.09
C GLN A 267 -17.53 -11.42 -4.99
N SER A 268 -18.12 -11.73 -3.86
CA SER A 268 -18.01 -10.90 -2.66
C SER A 268 -16.56 -10.79 -2.19
N TRP A 269 -16.31 -9.90 -1.23
CA TRP A 269 -15.04 -9.83 -0.55
C TRP A 269 -14.67 -11.18 0.09
N THR A 270 -13.38 -11.51 0.03
CA THR A 270 -12.83 -12.74 0.63
C THR A 270 -11.56 -12.43 1.43
N ASP A 271 -11.35 -13.20 2.47
CA ASP A 271 -10.10 -13.21 3.22
C ASP A 271 -9.04 -14.16 2.59
N GLU A 272 -9.44 -14.93 1.57
CA GLU A 272 -8.61 -15.91 0.86
C GLU A 272 -8.47 -15.54 -0.64
N PRO A 273 -7.91 -14.37 -0.99
CA PRO A 273 -7.78 -13.93 -2.39
C PRO A 273 -6.84 -14.83 -3.21
N GLU A 274 -5.93 -15.56 -2.56
CA GLU A 274 -4.98 -16.49 -3.17
C GLU A 274 -5.68 -17.62 -3.93
N LYS A 275 -6.84 -18.09 -3.48
CA LYS A 275 -7.63 -19.10 -4.19
C LYS A 275 -8.00 -18.61 -5.59
N PHE A 276 -8.46 -17.38 -5.70
CA PHE A 276 -8.83 -16.77 -6.99
C PHE A 276 -7.61 -16.49 -7.85
N MET A 277 -6.49 -16.05 -7.26
CA MET A 277 -5.24 -15.85 -8.01
C MET A 277 -4.69 -17.17 -8.54
N THR A 278 -4.96 -18.28 -7.89
CA THR A 278 -4.51 -19.61 -8.33
C THR A 278 -5.30 -20.15 -9.51
N ILE A 279 -6.63 -20.00 -9.52
CA ILE A 279 -7.49 -20.60 -10.54
C ILE A 279 -7.60 -19.76 -11.83
N ASN A 280 -7.34 -18.45 -11.78
CA ASN A 280 -7.44 -17.59 -12.97
C ASN A 280 -6.14 -17.54 -13.76
N SER A 281 -6.24 -17.41 -15.09
CA SER A 281 -5.11 -17.45 -16.01
C SER A 281 -4.32 -16.14 -16.03
N VAL A 282 -4.99 -14.99 -15.92
CA VAL A 282 -4.41 -13.65 -16.06
C VAL A 282 -4.79 -12.78 -14.87
N LEU A 283 -3.82 -12.08 -14.28
CA LEU A 283 -4.06 -11.18 -13.16
C LEU A 283 -4.10 -9.73 -13.65
N ILE A 284 -5.10 -8.96 -13.24
CA ILE A 284 -5.30 -7.57 -13.67
C ILE A 284 -4.80 -6.62 -12.57
N ASP A 285 -3.78 -5.83 -12.89
CA ASP A 285 -3.40 -4.63 -12.14
C ASP A 285 -4.01 -3.40 -12.79
N LEU A 286 -4.64 -2.55 -11.98
CA LEU A 286 -5.35 -1.38 -12.44
C LEU A 286 -4.96 -0.17 -11.60
N SER A 287 -4.16 0.73 -12.19
CA SER A 287 -3.76 2.01 -11.60
C SER A 287 -4.88 3.04 -11.72
N ALA A 288 -4.70 4.23 -11.18
CA ALA A 288 -5.64 5.34 -11.41
C ALA A 288 -5.45 5.95 -12.80
N ASP A 289 -6.55 6.39 -13.43
CA ASP A 289 -6.52 7.13 -14.69
C ASP A 289 -6.18 8.61 -14.42
N ILE A 290 -4.94 8.86 -14.00
CA ILE A 290 -4.41 10.20 -13.72
C ILE A 290 -2.94 10.32 -14.18
N PRO A 291 -2.52 11.46 -14.76
CA PRO A 291 -1.18 11.63 -15.30
C PRO A 291 -0.04 11.51 -14.29
N ALA A 292 -0.27 11.97 -13.07
CA ALA A 292 0.75 12.03 -12.00
C ALA A 292 0.48 11.02 -10.89
N ASP A 293 0.10 9.78 -11.22
CA ASP A 293 -0.06 8.73 -10.23
C ASP A 293 1.29 8.35 -9.61
N VAL A 294 1.31 8.27 -8.28
CA VAL A 294 2.51 7.89 -7.52
C VAL A 294 2.31 6.56 -6.79
N PHE A 295 1.16 5.93 -6.97
CA PHE A 295 0.81 4.70 -6.28
C PHE A 295 1.19 3.46 -7.09
N ILE A 296 1.68 2.45 -6.38
CA ILE A 296 1.74 1.08 -6.86
C ILE A 296 0.67 0.29 -6.12
N GLY A 297 -0.17 -0.44 -6.83
CA GLY A 297 -1.20 -1.27 -6.23
C GLY A 297 -0.58 -2.34 -5.32
N SER A 298 -0.98 -2.41 -4.05
CA SER A 298 -0.44 -3.42 -3.11
C SER A 298 -0.69 -4.86 -3.56
N LYS A 299 -1.71 -5.10 -4.37
CA LYS A 299 -2.03 -6.41 -4.94
C LYS A 299 -1.02 -6.86 -5.99
N LEU A 300 -0.46 -5.92 -6.74
CA LEU A 300 0.56 -6.20 -7.74
C LEU A 300 1.75 -6.97 -7.14
N ASN A 301 2.16 -6.61 -5.92
CA ASN A 301 3.25 -7.30 -5.24
C ASN A 301 2.93 -8.78 -4.97
N ASN A 302 1.67 -9.12 -4.70
CA ASN A 302 1.23 -10.50 -4.56
C ASN A 302 1.17 -11.22 -5.90
N TYR A 303 0.81 -10.53 -6.98
CA TYR A 303 0.73 -11.12 -8.33
C TYR A 303 2.10 -11.65 -8.82
N PHE A 304 3.20 -11.04 -8.38
CA PHE A 304 4.54 -11.54 -8.69
C PHE A 304 4.85 -12.91 -8.13
N MET A 305 4.09 -13.38 -7.15
CA MET A 305 4.24 -14.71 -6.57
C MET A 305 3.61 -15.80 -7.43
N TYR A 306 2.82 -15.43 -8.44
CA TYR A 306 2.15 -16.36 -9.34
C TYR A 306 2.84 -16.39 -10.70
N ASN A 307 3.05 -17.58 -11.25
CA ASN A 307 3.59 -17.76 -12.59
C ASN A 307 2.50 -17.51 -13.65
N LYS A 308 1.94 -16.30 -13.67
CA LYS A 308 0.82 -15.88 -14.52
C LYS A 308 1.09 -14.54 -15.18
N PRO A 309 0.64 -14.32 -16.42
CA PRO A 309 0.72 -13.00 -17.04
C PRO A 309 -0.08 -11.96 -16.24
N ILE A 310 0.38 -10.73 -16.29
CA ILE A 310 -0.29 -9.58 -15.67
C ILE A 310 -0.71 -8.63 -16.78
N LEU A 311 -2.00 -8.30 -16.85
CA LEU A 311 -2.51 -7.17 -17.60
C LEU A 311 -2.44 -5.93 -16.70
N SER A 312 -1.52 -5.02 -16.98
CA SER A 312 -1.36 -3.77 -16.23
C SER A 312 -1.93 -2.59 -17.00
N ILE A 313 -3.09 -2.09 -16.53
CA ILE A 313 -3.75 -0.90 -17.08
C ILE A 313 -3.27 0.30 -16.28
N SER A 314 -2.39 1.10 -16.87
CA SER A 314 -1.69 2.16 -16.15
C SER A 314 -1.23 3.29 -17.09
N PRO A 315 -1.16 4.54 -16.61
CA PRO A 315 -0.54 5.63 -17.36
C PRO A 315 0.91 5.31 -17.77
N ILE A 316 1.37 5.90 -18.88
CA ILE A 316 2.71 5.64 -19.44
C ILE A 316 3.81 5.93 -18.41
N ASP A 317 3.69 7.03 -17.66
CA ASP A 317 4.68 7.46 -16.67
C ASP A 317 4.37 6.95 -15.25
N SER A 318 3.54 5.91 -15.13
CA SER A 318 3.17 5.38 -13.82
C SER A 318 4.35 4.67 -13.13
N PRO A 319 4.42 4.71 -11.78
CA PRO A 319 5.45 3.97 -11.04
C PRO A 319 5.36 2.46 -11.27
N THR A 320 4.17 1.94 -11.60
CA THR A 320 3.97 0.54 -11.99
C THR A 320 4.78 0.19 -13.23
N ARG A 321 4.72 1.01 -14.30
CA ARG A 321 5.52 0.77 -15.52
C ARG A 321 7.02 0.90 -15.29
N VAL A 322 7.43 1.85 -14.46
CA VAL A 322 8.84 2.00 -14.06
C VAL A 322 9.33 0.74 -13.34
N MET A 323 8.53 0.22 -12.39
CA MET A 323 8.88 -0.99 -11.63
C MET A 323 8.95 -2.24 -12.51
N LEU A 324 8.08 -2.34 -13.51
CA LEU A 324 7.90 -3.54 -14.34
C LEU A 324 8.56 -3.46 -15.71
N LYS A 325 9.38 -2.44 -15.96
CA LYS A 325 9.98 -2.18 -17.29
C LYS A 325 10.73 -3.35 -17.90
N ASP A 326 11.29 -4.23 -17.07
CA ASP A 326 12.08 -5.38 -17.47
C ASP A 326 11.27 -6.68 -17.57
N CYS A 327 9.97 -6.67 -17.21
CA CYS A 327 9.06 -7.81 -17.21
C CYS A 327 8.27 -7.92 -18.53
N LYS A 328 8.96 -7.90 -19.68
CA LYS A 328 8.32 -7.71 -21.01
C LYS A 328 7.51 -8.90 -21.50
N ASN A 329 7.84 -10.12 -21.06
CA ASN A 329 7.15 -11.34 -21.49
C ASN A 329 6.05 -11.76 -20.50
N SER A 330 6.01 -11.15 -19.33
CA SER A 330 5.10 -11.52 -18.25
C SER A 330 4.12 -10.43 -17.89
N VAL A 331 4.32 -9.19 -18.38
CA VAL A 331 3.44 -8.04 -18.12
C VAL A 331 3.06 -7.38 -19.43
N PHE A 332 1.76 -7.28 -19.66
CA PHE A 332 1.14 -6.64 -20.82
C PHE A 332 0.61 -5.29 -20.40
N PHE A 333 1.23 -4.23 -20.89
CA PHE A 333 0.85 -2.88 -20.53
C PHE A 333 -0.23 -2.33 -21.45
N SER A 334 -1.20 -1.68 -20.87
CA SER A 334 -2.21 -0.88 -21.56
C SER A 334 -2.29 0.51 -20.93
N ASP A 335 -2.63 1.51 -21.73
CA ASP A 335 -3.18 2.76 -21.21
C ASP A 335 -4.69 2.62 -20.94
N TRP A 336 -5.31 3.73 -20.52
CA TRP A 336 -6.74 3.77 -20.21
C TRP A 336 -7.64 3.95 -21.45
N SER A 337 -7.25 3.55 -22.66
CA SER A 337 -8.14 3.47 -23.81
C SER A 337 -8.68 2.06 -24.02
N VAL A 338 -9.90 1.96 -24.51
CA VAL A 338 -10.53 0.67 -24.84
C VAL A 338 -9.72 -0.10 -25.87
N ASP A 339 -9.20 0.60 -26.89
CA ASP A 339 -8.39 -0.02 -27.93
C ASP A 339 -7.06 -0.57 -27.41
N SER A 340 -6.38 0.17 -26.54
CA SER A 340 -5.14 -0.29 -25.93
C SER A 340 -5.37 -1.51 -25.03
N ILE A 341 -6.41 -1.48 -24.19
CA ILE A 341 -6.76 -2.62 -23.34
C ILE A 341 -7.10 -3.84 -24.19
N TYR A 342 -7.94 -3.66 -25.23
CA TYR A 342 -8.31 -4.72 -26.14
C TYR A 342 -7.08 -5.33 -26.86
N THR A 343 -6.16 -4.49 -27.37
CA THR A 343 -4.92 -4.94 -27.99
C THR A 343 -4.05 -5.75 -27.04
N SER A 344 -3.95 -5.33 -25.78
CA SER A 344 -3.20 -6.07 -24.75
C SER A 344 -3.85 -7.41 -24.42
N ILE A 345 -5.16 -7.49 -24.37
CA ILE A 345 -5.91 -8.75 -24.19
C ILE A 345 -5.67 -9.69 -25.37
N LEU A 346 -5.71 -9.19 -26.61
CA LEU A 346 -5.40 -9.99 -27.81
C LEU A 346 -3.96 -10.51 -27.78
N ALA A 347 -3.00 -9.68 -27.38
CA ALA A 347 -1.61 -10.09 -27.24
C ALA A 347 -1.45 -11.22 -26.21
N ILE A 348 -2.13 -11.14 -25.08
CA ILE A 348 -2.16 -12.23 -24.08
C ILE A 348 -2.74 -13.51 -24.69
N ASN A 349 -3.89 -13.40 -25.37
CA ASN A 349 -4.58 -14.54 -25.99
C ASN A 349 -3.72 -15.25 -27.07
N SER A 350 -2.91 -14.48 -27.82
CA SER A 350 -2.04 -15.02 -28.87
C SER A 350 -0.69 -15.53 -28.35
N THR A 351 -0.33 -15.22 -27.11
CA THR A 351 0.96 -15.60 -26.54
C THR A 351 0.94 -17.05 -26.05
N ASN A 352 1.87 -17.86 -26.55
CA ASN A 352 2.06 -19.21 -26.04
C ASN A 352 3.03 -19.17 -24.84
N PHE A 353 2.48 -19.17 -23.65
CA PHE A 353 3.26 -19.17 -22.40
C PHE A 353 3.85 -20.56 -22.10
N LYS A 354 4.79 -21.02 -22.93
CA LYS A 354 5.43 -22.33 -22.79
C LYS A 354 6.51 -22.40 -21.72
N SER A 355 7.09 -21.27 -21.36
CA SER A 355 8.16 -21.17 -20.36
C SER A 355 7.67 -20.49 -19.09
N SER A 356 8.38 -20.74 -18.01
CA SER A 356 8.15 -20.02 -16.76
C SER A 356 8.41 -18.52 -16.96
N ILE A 357 7.36 -17.71 -16.83
CA ILE A 357 7.50 -16.24 -16.78
C ILE A 357 8.01 -15.76 -15.41
N PHE A 358 8.23 -16.69 -14.51
CA PHE A 358 8.68 -16.47 -13.15
C PHE A 358 10.11 -15.96 -13.09
N GLU A 359 10.98 -16.45 -13.98
CA GLU A 359 12.40 -16.09 -13.99
C GLU A 359 12.62 -14.61 -14.26
N GLU A 360 11.81 -14.03 -15.15
CA GLU A 360 11.84 -12.60 -15.45
C GLU A 360 11.54 -11.72 -14.23
N ARG A 361 10.77 -12.27 -13.26
CA ARG A 361 10.37 -11.55 -12.03
C ARG A 361 11.24 -11.87 -10.82
N ASN A 362 12.23 -12.73 -10.92
CA ASN A 362 13.02 -13.19 -9.76
C ASN A 362 13.70 -12.03 -9.03
N ALA A 363 14.25 -11.06 -9.73
CA ALA A 363 14.86 -9.88 -9.12
C ALA A 363 13.85 -9.09 -8.28
N LEU A 364 12.67 -8.81 -8.83
CA LEU A 364 11.59 -8.10 -8.12
C LEU A 364 11.07 -8.90 -6.91
N ARG A 365 10.93 -10.21 -7.06
CA ARG A 365 10.49 -11.09 -5.96
C ARG A 365 11.47 -11.06 -4.79
N LEU A 366 12.77 -11.04 -5.06
CA LEU A 366 13.79 -10.87 -4.03
C LEU A 366 13.68 -9.51 -3.35
N GLU A 367 13.53 -8.43 -4.12
CA GLU A 367 13.36 -7.07 -3.57
C GLU A 367 12.09 -6.90 -2.72
N LEU A 368 11.03 -7.65 -3.03
CA LEU A 368 9.76 -7.65 -2.30
C LEU A 368 9.77 -8.60 -1.08
N ASN A 369 10.86 -9.34 -0.87
CA ASN A 369 10.99 -10.21 0.29
C ASN A 369 11.07 -9.39 1.57
N ILE A 370 10.18 -9.66 2.51
CA ILE A 370 10.09 -8.91 3.78
C ILE A 370 11.39 -8.92 4.58
N GLN A 371 12.17 -9.99 4.51
CA GLN A 371 13.44 -10.07 5.23
C GLN A 371 14.46 -9.10 4.66
N GLN A 372 14.59 -9.03 3.33
CA GLN A 372 15.49 -8.08 2.67
C GLN A 372 15.09 -6.63 2.91
N ILE A 373 13.76 -6.34 2.81
CA ILE A 373 13.22 -5.01 3.11
C ILE A 373 13.52 -4.63 4.55
N THR A 374 13.35 -5.55 5.48
CA THR A 374 13.61 -5.34 6.91
C THR A 374 15.08 -5.14 7.20
N ASP A 375 15.99 -5.88 6.56
CA ASP A 375 17.44 -5.70 6.70
C ASP A 375 17.87 -4.33 6.17
N LYS A 376 17.30 -3.88 5.05
CA LYS A 376 17.52 -2.53 4.53
C LYS A 376 17.00 -1.46 5.50
N LEU A 377 15.85 -1.67 6.12
CA LEU A 377 15.31 -0.78 7.15
C LEU A 377 16.26 -0.72 8.36
N ILE A 378 16.67 -1.86 8.93
CA ILE A 378 17.59 -1.94 10.08
C ILE A 378 18.91 -1.24 9.78
N SER A 379 19.49 -1.48 8.60
CA SER A 379 20.70 -0.79 8.16
C SER A 379 20.54 0.74 8.18
N ASN A 380 19.41 1.25 7.73
CA ASN A 380 19.14 2.69 7.76
C ASN A 380 18.88 3.22 9.17
N LEU A 381 18.19 2.45 10.02
CA LEU A 381 17.95 2.83 11.42
C LEU A 381 19.28 2.90 12.20
N ASN A 382 20.19 1.95 12.00
CA ASN A 382 21.53 1.97 12.63
C ASN A 382 22.31 3.23 12.25
N LYS A 383 22.18 3.75 11.03
CA LYS A 383 22.88 4.96 10.58
C LYS A 383 22.40 6.26 11.23
N ILE A 384 21.23 6.25 11.88
CA ILE A 384 20.66 7.43 12.54
C ILE A 384 20.60 7.30 14.06
N SER A 385 20.81 6.11 14.61
CA SER A 385 20.74 5.82 16.07
C SER A 385 22.09 6.01 16.80
N VAL A 386 23.11 6.48 16.11
CA VAL A 386 24.45 6.78 16.64
C VAL A 386 24.52 8.19 17.20
#